data_883cd1a995822823f86266715c7ee0b9
#
_entry.id   883cd1a995822823f86266715c7ee0b9
#
_cell.length_a   1.000
_cell.length_b   1.000
_cell.length_c   1.000
_cell.angle_alpha   90.00
_cell.angle_beta   90.00
_cell.angle_gamma   90.00
#
_symmetry.space_group_name_H-M   'P 1'
#
loop_
_entity.id
_entity.type
_entity.pdbx_description
1 polymer ?
#
loop_
_entity_poly.entity_id
_entity_poly.type
_entity_poly.pdbx_seq_one_letter_code
_entity_poly.pdbx_strand_id
1 'polypeptide(L)'
;SLLQERLHEAVHRADAEAGALALLYLDLDRFKEINDGCGHGVGDQVLQALGARLGRALQPGELLARMGGDEFMLLVPRAGSETAMARGRALVEAISEPLGVSGRSFSLGASCGISLYPSDALDGAELMKHADIAMYEAKAVRGAVRLYSREVGTSLNRRLLLADRLKLALAERRLRLHYQPQIRLAD
;
A
#
# COMPACT_ATOMS: atom_id res chain seq x y z
N SER A 1 19.53 3.14 0.04
CA SER A 1 19.10 2.81 1.42
C SER A 1 19.30 1.31 1.67
N LEU A 2 19.38 0.91 2.94
CA LEU A 2 19.54 -0.51 3.32
C LEU A 2 18.48 -1.41 2.70
N LEU A 3 17.22 -0.93 2.61
CA LEU A 3 16.16 -1.70 1.96
C LEU A 3 16.42 -1.92 0.47
N GLN A 4 16.87 -0.89 -0.26
CA GLN A 4 17.17 -1.03 -1.69
C GLN A 4 18.30 -2.04 -1.94
N GLU A 5 19.33 -2.05 -1.09
CA GLU A 5 20.41 -3.04 -1.15
C GLU A 5 19.87 -4.45 -0.91
N ARG A 6 19.07 -4.63 0.14
CA ARG A 6 18.45 -5.92 0.47
C ARG A 6 17.46 -6.40 -0.59
N LEU A 7 16.69 -5.49 -1.18
CA LEU A 7 15.79 -5.81 -2.27
C LEU A 7 16.57 -6.25 -3.52
N HIS A 8 17.65 -5.53 -3.83
CA HIS A 8 18.53 -5.89 -4.94
C HIS A 8 19.16 -7.30 -4.73
N GLU A 9 19.71 -7.56 -3.54
CA GLU A 9 20.24 -8.88 -3.18
C GLU A 9 19.17 -9.97 -3.29
N ALA A 10 17.94 -9.69 -2.86
CA ALA A 10 16.85 -10.66 -2.90
C ALA A 10 16.40 -10.96 -4.34
N VAL A 11 16.31 -9.94 -5.20
CA VAL A 11 16.02 -10.12 -6.63
C VAL A 11 17.11 -10.96 -7.30
N HIS A 12 18.39 -10.63 -7.09
CA HIS A 12 19.50 -11.43 -7.64
C HIS A 12 19.49 -12.88 -7.17
N ARG A 13 19.17 -13.11 -5.90
CA ARG A 13 19.05 -14.48 -5.38
C ARG A 13 17.87 -15.22 -6.00
N ALA A 14 16.73 -14.57 -6.12
CA ALA A 14 15.55 -15.15 -6.76
C ALA A 14 15.83 -15.49 -8.23
N ASP A 15 16.55 -14.63 -8.95
CA ASP A 15 16.95 -14.86 -10.34
C ASP A 15 17.88 -16.09 -10.43
N ALA A 16 18.91 -16.17 -9.60
CA ALA A 16 19.85 -17.29 -9.58
C ALA A 16 19.20 -18.63 -9.22
N GLU A 17 18.18 -18.63 -8.37
CA GLU A 17 17.43 -19.81 -7.95
C GLU A 17 16.22 -20.12 -8.85
N ALA A 18 15.98 -19.36 -9.93
CA ALA A 18 14.75 -19.37 -10.73
C ALA A 18 13.49 -19.32 -9.84
N GLY A 19 13.59 -18.56 -8.76
CA GLY A 19 12.57 -18.45 -7.72
C GLY A 19 11.70 -17.22 -7.89
N ALA A 20 10.76 -17.08 -6.96
CA ALA A 20 9.87 -15.92 -6.89
C ALA A 20 10.06 -15.19 -5.56
N LEU A 21 9.71 -13.91 -5.52
CA LEU A 21 9.56 -13.14 -4.28
C LEU A 21 8.38 -12.17 -4.41
N ALA A 22 7.86 -11.74 -3.28
CA ALA A 22 6.85 -10.71 -3.22
C ALA A 22 7.34 -9.50 -2.42
N LEU A 23 7.00 -8.31 -2.90
CA LEU A 23 7.14 -7.07 -2.17
C LEU A 23 5.75 -6.54 -1.81
N LEU A 24 5.53 -6.36 -0.51
CA LEU A 24 4.29 -5.82 0.03
C LEU A 24 4.55 -4.38 0.49
N TYR A 25 3.75 -3.43 0.02
CA TYR A 25 3.76 -2.04 0.43
C TYR A 25 2.51 -1.77 1.26
N LEU A 26 2.70 -1.32 2.50
CA LEU A 26 1.61 -1.04 3.45
C LEU A 26 1.63 0.44 3.84
N ASP A 27 0.44 1.01 3.93
CA ASP A 27 0.21 2.37 4.42
C ASP A 27 -0.91 2.34 5.46
N LEU A 28 -0.69 3.01 6.60
CA LEU A 28 -1.67 3.04 7.68
C LEU A 28 -2.82 3.98 7.36
N ASP A 29 -4.02 3.45 7.41
CA ASP A 29 -5.21 4.23 7.13
C ASP A 29 -5.46 5.25 8.27
N ARG A 30 -5.61 6.53 7.90
CA ARG A 30 -5.91 7.65 8.81
C ARG A 30 -4.87 7.90 9.92
N PHE A 31 -3.63 7.48 9.76
CA PHE A 31 -2.61 7.73 10.77
C PHE A 31 -2.44 9.24 11.07
N LYS A 32 -2.67 10.09 10.09
CA LYS A 32 -2.67 11.54 10.27
C LYS A 32 -3.66 12.00 11.36
N GLU A 33 -4.83 11.37 11.48
CA GLU A 33 -5.83 11.71 12.51
C GLU A 33 -5.27 11.48 13.93
N ILE A 34 -4.40 10.49 14.12
CA ILE A 34 -3.69 10.25 15.39
C ILE A 34 -2.72 11.38 15.68
N ASN A 35 -1.91 11.77 14.69
CA ASN A 35 -0.97 12.88 14.83
C ASN A 35 -1.69 14.20 15.13
N ASP A 36 -2.76 14.50 14.39
CA ASP A 36 -3.53 15.72 14.56
C ASP A 36 -4.28 15.76 15.91
N GLY A 37 -4.75 14.60 16.40
CA GLY A 37 -5.51 14.51 17.65
C GLY A 37 -4.67 14.29 18.91
N CYS A 38 -3.51 13.62 18.82
CA CYS A 38 -2.71 13.22 19.97
C CYS A 38 -1.27 13.78 19.94
N GLY A 39 -0.89 14.44 18.85
CA GLY A 39 0.47 14.97 18.65
C GLY A 39 1.44 13.94 18.08
N HIS A 40 2.48 14.43 17.39
CA HIS A 40 3.50 13.59 16.73
C HIS A 40 4.23 12.64 17.67
N GLY A 41 4.47 13.04 18.93
CA GLY A 41 5.14 12.18 19.92
C GLY A 41 4.36 10.90 20.24
N VAL A 42 3.01 10.98 20.29
CA VAL A 42 2.15 9.79 20.45
C VAL A 42 2.13 8.99 19.15
N GLY A 43 2.06 9.64 18.00
CA GLY A 43 2.16 8.98 16.71
C GLY A 43 3.44 8.17 16.56
N ASP A 44 4.58 8.71 16.96
CA ASP A 44 5.86 8.00 16.93
C ASP A 44 5.87 6.76 17.84
N GLN A 45 5.29 6.85 19.04
CA GLN A 45 5.13 5.70 19.94
C GLN A 45 4.22 4.63 19.34
N VAL A 46 3.12 5.02 18.67
CA VAL A 46 2.24 4.11 17.95
C VAL A 46 3.00 3.39 16.84
N LEU A 47 3.77 4.11 16.04
CA LEU A 47 4.60 3.52 14.97
C LEU A 47 5.67 2.57 15.51
N GLN A 48 6.32 2.91 16.63
CA GLN A 48 7.30 2.02 17.29
C GLN A 48 6.64 0.74 17.79
N ALA A 49 5.50 0.86 18.48
CA ALA A 49 4.77 -0.29 19.01
C ALA A 49 4.24 -1.19 17.87
N LEU A 50 3.77 -0.57 16.77
CA LEU A 50 3.34 -1.30 15.59
C LEU A 50 4.51 -1.99 14.90
N GLY A 51 5.63 -1.32 14.69
CA GLY A 51 6.84 -1.94 14.13
C GLY A 51 7.31 -3.13 14.94
N ALA A 52 7.27 -3.04 16.29
CA ALA A 52 7.61 -4.16 17.18
C ALA A 52 6.60 -5.32 17.06
N ARG A 53 5.29 -5.04 16.89
CA ARG A 53 4.25 -6.05 16.65
C ARG A 53 4.48 -6.77 15.32
N LEU A 54 4.65 -6.03 14.24
CA LEU A 54 4.92 -6.58 12.90
C LEU A 54 6.22 -7.36 12.87
N GLY A 55 7.28 -6.87 13.55
CA GLY A 55 8.56 -7.56 13.67
C GLY A 55 8.44 -8.95 14.31
N ARG A 56 7.55 -9.11 15.31
CA ARG A 56 7.27 -10.41 15.93
C ARG A 56 6.46 -11.36 15.05
N ALA A 57 5.73 -10.82 14.09
CA ALA A 57 4.92 -11.58 13.14
C ALA A 57 5.71 -12.03 11.90
N LEU A 58 7.00 -11.65 11.77
CA LEU A 58 7.83 -12.03 10.62
C LEU A 58 8.11 -13.52 10.59
N GLN A 59 8.11 -14.05 9.39
CA GLN A 59 8.54 -15.43 9.11
C GLN A 59 10.04 -15.47 8.75
N PRO A 60 10.69 -16.63 8.84
CA PRO A 60 12.10 -16.78 8.49
C PRO A 60 12.40 -16.31 7.06
N GLY A 61 13.36 -15.42 6.94
CA GLY A 61 13.79 -14.83 5.67
C GLY A 61 13.01 -13.60 5.20
N GLU A 62 11.92 -13.24 5.88
CA GLU A 62 11.21 -11.98 5.61
C GLU A 62 11.98 -10.78 6.16
N LEU A 63 11.86 -9.65 5.47
CA LEU A 63 12.45 -8.38 5.86
C LEU A 63 11.38 -7.29 5.90
N LEU A 64 11.17 -6.74 7.09
CA LEU A 64 10.29 -5.57 7.27
C LEU A 64 11.15 -4.30 7.32
N ALA A 65 10.71 -3.27 6.62
CA ALA A 65 11.30 -1.94 6.68
C ALA A 65 10.19 -0.87 6.82
N ARG A 66 10.47 0.19 7.58
CA ARG A 66 9.66 1.41 7.57
C ARG A 66 10.30 2.39 6.61
N MET A 67 9.52 2.88 5.64
CA MET A 67 10.00 3.76 4.57
C MET A 67 10.05 5.22 4.99
N GLY A 68 9.10 5.62 5.79
CA GLY A 68 8.92 6.97 6.31
C GLY A 68 7.47 7.18 6.71
N GLY A 69 7.20 8.14 7.59
CA GLY A 69 5.82 8.39 8.00
C GLY A 69 5.11 7.11 8.49
N ASP A 70 4.03 6.77 7.85
CA ASP A 70 3.12 5.65 8.12
C ASP A 70 3.25 4.47 7.15
N GLU A 71 4.34 4.45 6.36
CA GLU A 71 4.57 3.46 5.32
C GLU A 71 5.55 2.36 5.76
N PHE A 72 5.18 1.11 5.49
CA PHE A 72 6.00 -0.08 5.73
C PHE A 72 6.13 -0.90 4.45
N MET A 73 7.26 -1.59 4.33
CA MET A 73 7.48 -2.59 3.29
C MET A 73 7.86 -3.93 3.89
N LEU A 74 7.28 -5.01 3.36
CA LEU A 74 7.68 -6.37 3.68
C LEU A 74 8.16 -7.07 2.41
N LEU A 75 9.37 -7.61 2.47
CA LEU A 75 9.91 -8.51 1.47
C LEU A 75 9.66 -9.96 1.90
N VAL A 76 9.00 -10.73 1.05
CA VAL A 76 8.66 -12.13 1.29
C VAL A 76 9.37 -12.99 0.24
N PRO A 77 10.42 -13.71 0.60
CA PRO A 77 11.13 -14.59 -0.33
C PRO A 77 10.29 -15.83 -0.65
N ARG A 78 10.52 -16.39 -1.83
CA ARG A 78 9.89 -17.64 -2.32
C ARG A 78 8.36 -17.60 -2.27
N ALA A 79 7.76 -16.42 -2.54
CA ALA A 79 6.33 -16.19 -2.46
C ALA A 79 5.71 -15.98 -3.85
N GLY A 80 4.73 -16.81 -4.17
CA GLY A 80 3.79 -16.58 -5.26
C GLY A 80 2.57 -15.78 -4.77
N SER A 81 1.62 -15.56 -5.66
CA SER A 81 0.45 -14.71 -5.43
C SER A 81 -0.39 -15.11 -4.20
N GLU A 82 -0.63 -16.40 -4.01
CA GLU A 82 -1.44 -16.92 -2.90
C GLU A 82 -0.76 -16.66 -1.55
N THR A 83 0.53 -17.02 -1.44
CA THR A 83 1.33 -16.79 -0.23
C THR A 83 1.43 -15.30 0.07
N ALA A 84 1.70 -14.47 -0.92
CA ALA A 84 1.81 -13.02 -0.76
C ALA A 84 0.48 -12.40 -0.29
N MET A 85 -0.65 -12.82 -0.87
CA MET A 85 -1.98 -12.38 -0.45
C MET A 85 -2.31 -12.81 0.99
N ALA A 86 -1.99 -14.05 1.37
CA ALA A 86 -2.17 -14.54 2.72
C ALA A 86 -1.33 -13.73 3.73
N ARG A 87 -0.06 -13.43 3.38
CA ARG A 87 0.81 -12.60 4.23
C ARG A 87 0.30 -11.17 4.35
N GLY A 88 -0.14 -10.57 3.24
CA GLY A 88 -0.75 -9.23 3.26
C GLY A 88 -1.95 -9.15 4.18
N ARG A 89 -2.86 -10.11 4.11
CA ARG A 89 -4.04 -10.18 4.99
C ARG A 89 -3.65 -10.35 6.47
N ALA A 90 -2.72 -11.23 6.77
CA ALA A 90 -2.25 -11.45 8.14
C ALA A 90 -1.61 -10.18 8.74
N LEU A 91 -0.88 -9.39 7.93
CA LEU A 91 -0.31 -8.11 8.38
C LEU A 91 -1.39 -7.06 8.61
N VAL A 92 -2.34 -6.91 7.69
CA VAL A 92 -3.45 -5.96 7.84
C VAL A 92 -4.29 -6.32 9.08
N GLU A 93 -4.54 -7.59 9.34
CA GLU A 93 -5.22 -8.07 10.55
C GLU A 93 -4.41 -7.74 11.81
N ALA A 94 -3.11 -8.03 11.83
CA ALA A 94 -2.23 -7.70 12.94
C ALA A 94 -2.15 -6.19 13.22
N ILE A 95 -2.22 -5.34 12.19
CA ILE A 95 -2.30 -3.89 12.34
C ILE A 95 -3.63 -3.47 12.95
N SER A 96 -4.71 -4.16 12.59
CA SER A 96 -6.07 -3.81 13.02
C SER A 96 -6.37 -4.19 14.48
N GLU A 97 -5.57 -5.05 15.09
CA GLU A 97 -5.69 -5.36 16.52
C GLU A 97 -5.44 -4.11 17.38
N PRO A 98 -6.23 -3.90 18.45
CA PRO A 98 -6.05 -2.78 19.35
C PRO A 98 -4.62 -2.66 19.87
N LEU A 99 -4.05 -1.45 19.82
CA LEU A 99 -2.68 -1.15 20.22
C LEU A 99 -2.69 -0.21 21.42
N GLY A 100 -2.21 -0.69 22.57
CA GLY A 100 -2.08 0.11 23.79
C GLY A 100 -0.81 0.96 23.75
N VAL A 101 -0.95 2.29 23.79
CA VAL A 101 0.17 3.24 23.83
C VAL A 101 -0.20 4.37 24.79
N SER A 102 0.68 4.70 25.72
CA SER A 102 0.52 5.81 26.68
C SER A 102 -0.83 5.81 27.40
N GLY A 103 -1.31 4.63 27.82
CA GLY A 103 -2.58 4.46 28.54
C GLY A 103 -3.83 4.62 27.68
N ARG A 104 -3.70 4.73 26.37
CA ARG A 104 -4.79 4.78 25.39
C ARG A 104 -4.76 3.56 24.47
N SER A 105 -5.91 3.19 23.92
CA SER A 105 -6.03 2.14 22.91
C SER A 105 -6.27 2.78 21.55
N PHE A 106 -5.48 2.37 20.56
CA PHE A 106 -5.59 2.82 19.16
C PHE A 106 -6.00 1.65 18.28
N SER A 107 -6.97 1.87 17.40
CA SER A 107 -7.33 0.94 16.33
C SER A 107 -6.94 1.56 14.99
N LEU A 108 -6.07 0.88 14.28
CA LEU A 108 -5.53 1.31 12.99
C LEU A 108 -6.03 0.37 11.90
N GLY A 109 -6.21 0.88 10.70
CA GLY A 109 -6.31 0.07 9.49
C GLY A 109 -5.03 0.19 8.69
N ALA A 110 -4.87 -0.67 7.69
CA ALA A 110 -3.82 -0.53 6.70
C ALA A 110 -4.31 -0.98 5.32
N SER A 111 -3.84 -0.31 4.30
CA SER A 111 -4.00 -0.69 2.90
C SER A 111 -2.70 -1.32 2.41
N CYS A 112 -2.78 -2.44 1.70
CA CYS A 112 -1.61 -3.21 1.28
C CYS A 112 -1.63 -3.46 -0.23
N GLY A 113 -0.56 -3.06 -0.92
CA GLY A 113 -0.30 -3.40 -2.31
C GLY A 113 0.82 -4.43 -2.42
N ILE A 114 0.71 -5.33 -3.37
CA ILE A 114 1.63 -6.45 -3.58
C ILE A 114 2.12 -6.46 -5.02
N SER A 115 3.41 -6.63 -5.21
CA SER A 115 4.06 -6.87 -6.49
C SER A 115 4.92 -8.14 -6.42
N LEU A 116 4.96 -8.91 -7.49
CA LEU A 116 5.63 -10.20 -7.57
C LEU A 116 6.79 -10.18 -8.57
N TYR A 117 7.93 -10.74 -8.16
CA TYR A 117 9.03 -11.05 -9.06
C TYR A 117 8.97 -12.54 -9.48
N PRO A 118 9.20 -12.89 -10.73
CA PRO A 118 9.46 -12.02 -11.89
C PRO A 118 8.20 -11.62 -12.67
N SER A 119 6.99 -11.98 -12.22
CA SER A 119 5.75 -11.84 -13.00
C SER A 119 5.32 -10.39 -13.24
N ASP A 120 5.54 -9.52 -12.28
CA ASP A 120 5.09 -8.13 -12.35
C ASP A 120 6.23 -7.17 -12.66
N ALA A 121 7.47 -7.52 -12.29
CA ALA A 121 8.63 -6.66 -12.43
C ALA A 121 9.91 -7.49 -12.57
N LEU A 122 10.92 -6.94 -13.21
CA LEU A 122 12.21 -7.59 -13.44
C LEU A 122 13.33 -7.03 -12.55
N ASP A 123 13.05 -5.94 -11.83
CA ASP A 123 13.99 -5.33 -10.88
C ASP A 123 13.31 -4.78 -9.64
N GLY A 124 14.11 -4.41 -8.64
CA GLY A 124 13.61 -3.92 -7.37
C GLY A 124 12.91 -2.57 -7.47
N ALA A 125 13.28 -1.70 -8.40
CA ALA A 125 12.66 -0.40 -8.56
C ALA A 125 11.25 -0.53 -9.17
N GLU A 126 11.08 -1.38 -10.16
CA GLU A 126 9.77 -1.72 -10.71
C GLU A 126 8.89 -2.42 -9.68
N LEU A 127 9.44 -3.36 -8.88
CA LEU A 127 8.70 -4.00 -7.80
C LEU A 127 8.14 -2.97 -6.80
N MET A 128 8.97 -2.04 -6.34
CA MET A 128 8.53 -0.98 -5.43
C MET A 128 7.42 -0.13 -6.04
N LYS A 129 7.61 0.31 -7.29
CA LYS A 129 6.63 1.11 -8.03
C LYS A 129 5.30 0.38 -8.20
N HIS A 130 5.34 -0.90 -8.54
CA HIS A 130 4.14 -1.69 -8.78
C HIS A 130 3.40 -2.02 -7.47
N ALA A 131 4.13 -2.28 -6.38
CA ALA A 131 3.53 -2.45 -5.06
C ALA A 131 2.86 -1.16 -4.56
N ASP A 132 3.47 0.02 -4.79
CA ASP A 132 2.88 1.33 -4.47
C ASP A 132 1.59 1.59 -5.27
N ILE A 133 1.60 1.31 -6.57
CA ILE A 133 0.39 1.42 -7.42
C ILE A 133 -0.73 0.54 -6.88
N ALA A 134 -0.45 -0.70 -6.52
CA ALA A 134 -1.43 -1.62 -5.97
C ALA A 134 -1.93 -1.16 -4.58
N MET A 135 -1.06 -0.60 -3.75
CA MET A 135 -1.41 -0.02 -2.44
C MET A 135 -2.34 1.18 -2.59
N TYR A 136 -2.07 2.06 -3.56
CA TYR A 136 -2.96 3.18 -3.85
C TYR A 136 -4.38 2.74 -4.24
N GLU A 137 -4.52 1.67 -5.02
CA GLU A 137 -5.82 1.05 -5.32
C GLU A 137 -6.47 0.42 -4.08
N ALA A 138 -5.67 -0.20 -3.20
CA ALA A 138 -6.17 -0.74 -1.94
C ALA A 138 -6.77 0.35 -1.03
N LYS A 139 -6.21 1.55 -1.03
CA LYS A 139 -6.73 2.72 -0.28
C LYS A 139 -8.15 3.12 -0.67
N ALA A 140 -8.59 2.84 -1.90
CA ALA A 140 -9.96 3.12 -2.32
C ALA A 140 -11.02 2.32 -1.53
N VAL A 141 -10.64 1.18 -0.98
CA VAL A 141 -11.51 0.26 -0.21
C VAL A 141 -10.95 0.04 1.20
N ARG A 142 -10.15 0.86 1.75
CA ARG A 142 -9.52 0.77 3.08
C ARG A 142 -9.49 -0.63 3.70
N GLY A 143 -8.40 -1.00 4.31
CA GLY A 143 -8.22 -2.35 4.86
C GLY A 143 -8.08 -3.45 3.80
N ALA A 144 -7.93 -3.08 2.53
CA ALA A 144 -7.82 -4.02 1.44
C ALA A 144 -6.37 -4.43 1.17
N VAL A 145 -6.23 -5.66 0.66
CA VAL A 145 -4.98 -6.16 0.08
C VAL A 145 -5.19 -6.33 -1.42
N ARG A 146 -4.29 -5.78 -2.25
CA ARG A 146 -4.37 -5.84 -3.71
C ARG A 146 -3.07 -6.35 -4.31
N LEU A 147 -3.18 -7.26 -5.26
CA LEU A 147 -2.09 -7.60 -6.17
C LEU A 147 -2.03 -6.54 -7.27
N TYR A 148 -0.81 -6.22 -7.67
CA TYR A 148 -0.61 -5.43 -8.87
C TYR A 148 -1.16 -6.16 -10.09
N SER A 149 -1.76 -5.42 -11.00
CA SER A 149 -2.02 -5.87 -12.36
C SER A 149 -1.76 -4.71 -13.32
N ARG A 150 -1.43 -5.02 -14.57
CA ARG A 150 -1.20 -3.99 -15.61
C ARG A 150 -2.44 -3.11 -15.84
N GLU A 151 -3.62 -3.66 -15.65
CA GLU A 151 -4.89 -2.93 -15.75
C GLU A 151 -5.01 -1.89 -14.64
N VAL A 152 -4.60 -2.22 -13.42
CA VAL A 152 -4.54 -1.30 -12.27
C VAL A 152 -3.59 -0.15 -12.56
N GLY A 153 -2.38 -0.43 -13.03
CA GLY A 153 -1.40 0.60 -13.39
C GLY A 153 -1.91 1.53 -14.49
N THR A 154 -2.60 1.00 -15.49
CA THR A 154 -3.19 1.78 -16.58
C THR A 154 -4.34 2.65 -16.09
N SER A 155 -5.20 2.12 -15.22
CA SER A 155 -6.33 2.84 -14.62
C SER A 155 -5.86 4.02 -13.77
N LEU A 156 -4.84 3.83 -12.93
CA LEU A 156 -4.28 4.89 -12.10
C LEU A 156 -3.67 6.01 -12.96
N ASN A 157 -2.84 5.66 -13.94
CA ASN A 157 -2.28 6.64 -14.88
C ASN A 157 -3.39 7.43 -15.59
N ARG A 158 -4.44 6.77 -16.03
CA ARG A 158 -5.60 7.43 -16.67
C ARG A 158 -6.30 8.39 -15.71
N ARG A 159 -6.50 8.02 -14.45
CA ARG A 159 -7.12 8.90 -13.43
C ARG A 159 -6.27 10.13 -13.16
N LEU A 160 -4.94 9.97 -13.02
CA LEU A 160 -4.02 11.10 -12.83
C LEU A 160 -4.04 12.06 -14.03
N LEU A 161 -3.95 11.53 -15.25
CA LEU A 161 -4.06 12.32 -16.47
C LEU A 161 -5.40 13.04 -16.61
N LEU A 162 -6.51 12.39 -16.21
CA LEU A 162 -7.83 13.02 -16.22
C LEU A 162 -7.94 14.11 -15.15
N ALA A 163 -7.38 13.92 -13.97
CA ALA A 163 -7.37 14.93 -12.92
C ALA A 163 -6.59 16.19 -13.36
N ASP A 164 -5.43 16.01 -13.99
CA ASP A 164 -4.64 17.14 -14.50
C ASP A 164 -5.34 17.85 -15.67
N ARG A 165 -5.93 17.10 -16.59
CA ARG A 165 -6.75 17.68 -17.67
C ARG A 165 -7.97 18.43 -17.13
N LEU A 166 -8.61 17.93 -16.08
CA LEU A 166 -9.74 18.59 -15.44
C LEU A 166 -9.32 19.91 -14.79
N LYS A 167 -8.18 19.91 -14.05
CA LYS A 167 -7.63 21.15 -13.47
C LYS A 167 -7.34 22.21 -14.55
N LEU A 168 -6.74 21.79 -15.66
CA LEU A 168 -6.45 22.69 -16.78
C LEU A 168 -7.74 23.22 -17.41
N ALA A 169 -8.73 22.34 -17.66
CA ALA A 169 -10.01 22.73 -18.25
C ALA A 169 -10.81 23.69 -17.33
N LEU A 170 -10.69 23.55 -16.00
CA LEU A 170 -11.24 24.49 -15.03
C LEU A 170 -10.55 25.86 -15.12
N ALA A 171 -9.21 25.87 -15.13
CA ALA A 171 -8.43 27.11 -15.22
C ALA A 171 -8.73 27.86 -16.54
N GLU A 172 -8.92 27.15 -17.61
CA GLU A 172 -9.20 27.68 -18.95
C GLU A 172 -10.71 27.90 -19.22
N ARG A 173 -11.57 27.68 -18.23
CA ARG A 173 -13.04 27.82 -18.32
C ARG A 173 -13.66 27.02 -19.48
N ARG A 174 -13.09 25.83 -19.80
CA ARG A 174 -13.56 24.97 -20.89
C ARG A 174 -14.67 24.01 -20.51
N LEU A 175 -15.11 23.99 -19.25
CA LEU A 175 -16.20 23.14 -18.80
C LEU A 175 -17.54 23.71 -19.27
N ARG A 176 -18.41 22.79 -19.77
CA ARG A 176 -19.80 23.10 -20.13
C ARG A 176 -20.72 22.24 -19.31
N LEU A 177 -21.78 22.83 -18.80
CA LEU A 177 -22.84 22.11 -18.11
C LEU A 177 -23.79 21.52 -19.15
N HIS A 178 -24.07 20.21 -19.02
CA HIS A 178 -25.12 19.51 -19.75
C HIS A 178 -26.16 19.04 -18.75
N TYR A 179 -27.43 19.33 -19.04
CA TYR A 179 -28.55 18.94 -18.21
C TYR A 179 -29.20 17.70 -18.79
N GLN A 180 -29.44 16.68 -17.96
CA GLN A 180 -30.22 15.51 -18.33
C GLN A 180 -31.62 15.67 -17.72
N PRO A 181 -32.70 15.76 -18.54
CA PRO A 181 -34.06 15.86 -18.01
C PRO A 181 -34.44 14.59 -17.26
N GLN A 182 -35.04 14.74 -16.11
CA GLN A 182 -35.69 13.65 -15.39
C GLN A 182 -37.21 13.81 -15.60
N ILE A 183 -37.83 12.80 -16.16
CA ILE A 183 -39.30 12.74 -16.40
C ILE A 183 -39.89 11.87 -15.28
N ARG A 184 -40.84 12.42 -14.54
CA ARG A 184 -41.67 11.64 -13.61
C ARG A 184 -42.62 10.79 -14.43
N LEU A 185 -42.50 9.48 -14.36
CA LEU A 185 -43.55 8.60 -14.89
C LEU A 185 -44.75 8.78 -13.96
N ALA A 186 -45.89 9.20 -14.52
CA ALA A 186 -47.16 9.17 -13.80
C ALA A 186 -47.61 7.71 -13.67
N ASP A 187 -48.02 7.29 -12.46
CA ASP A 187 -48.65 6.00 -12.21
C ASP A 187 -50.05 5.94 -12.89
#